data_760c6f343794487b307c7c0dbab2f4d3
#
_entry.id   760c6f343794487b307c7c0dbab2f4d3
#
_cell.length_a   1.000
_cell.length_b   1.000
_cell.length_c   1.000
_cell.angle_alpha   90.00
_cell.angle_beta   90.00
_cell.angle_gamma   90.00
#
_symmetry.space_group_name_H-M   'P 1'
#
loop_
_entity.id
_entity.type
_entity.pdbx_description
1 polymer ?
#
loop_
_entity_poly.entity_id
_entity_poly.type
_entity_poly.pdbx_seq_one_letter_code
_entity_poly.pdbx_strand_id
1 'polypeptide(L)'
;IDGYVDNELFIDEDLYLEYIDKYGKPEAGDVMVTGVGTLGVCYVVKQEDRFYFKDGNILWFKQKAKDRILPEYLVKAFDSKDVKEFIDKNSSGTTVGTFTIQTAKKMEISLPSIEEQRNIIQKITKIESVIKQRRQELQLLDDLIKARFVELFGDAIHNDKGWETDTVEKLCKEIYGGGTPSKSHPEYYEDGDIPWVSSKDMKTDVLTDSQIKINQLGVDNSTAHMVPINSVIMVIRSGILKHTLPVAINAVPITVNQDLKVFIPNERVLTRFLSVQFKMHEKDILSGVRAVTADNIEFNSLKQRELIVPPIELQQEYVTFLEQIDKSKVAVQKALDETQLLFDSLMQEYFG
;
A
#
# COMPACT_ATOMS: atom_id res chain seq x y z
N ILE A 1 4.20 13.99 -9.98
CA ILE A 1 4.17 14.17 -11.47
C ILE A 1 3.96 12.77 -12.03
N ASP A 2 2.71 12.41 -12.33
CA ASP A 2 2.35 11.08 -12.88
C ASP A 2 2.51 11.02 -14.41
N GLY A 3 3.51 11.75 -14.95
CA GLY A 3 3.75 11.82 -16.39
C GLY A 3 2.80 12.74 -17.16
N TYR A 4 2.07 13.61 -16.47
CA TYR A 4 1.19 14.62 -17.05
C TYR A 4 1.61 16.01 -16.62
N VAL A 5 1.55 16.96 -17.57
CA VAL A 5 1.43 18.38 -17.24
C VAL A 5 -0.07 18.65 -17.10
N ASP A 6 -0.61 18.42 -15.91
CA ASP A 6 -1.98 18.77 -15.57
C ASP A 6 -1.95 19.92 -14.58
N ASN A 7 -2.48 21.07 -15.00
CA ASN A 7 -2.55 22.25 -14.17
C ASN A 7 -3.86 23.00 -14.46
N GLU A 8 -4.55 23.37 -13.42
CA GLU A 8 -5.76 24.21 -13.47
C GLU A 8 -5.44 25.71 -13.66
N LEU A 9 -4.14 26.09 -13.58
CA LEU A 9 -3.69 27.48 -13.72
C LEU A 9 -3.27 27.75 -15.16
N PHE A 10 -3.93 28.71 -15.79
CA PHE A 10 -3.63 29.17 -17.13
C PHE A 10 -3.18 30.62 -17.10
N ILE A 11 -2.36 31.01 -18.08
CA ILE A 11 -1.97 32.39 -18.35
C ILE A 11 -2.53 32.82 -19.70
N ASP A 12 -2.73 34.12 -19.91
CA ASP A 12 -3.17 34.67 -21.17
C ASP A 12 -2.17 34.40 -22.30
N GLU A 13 -2.67 34.28 -23.53
CA GLU A 13 -1.86 33.98 -24.71
C GLU A 13 -0.76 35.03 -24.93
N ASP A 14 -1.11 36.30 -24.80
CA ASP A 14 -0.15 37.41 -24.98
C ASP A 14 0.98 37.35 -23.97
N LEU A 15 0.68 37.04 -22.69
CA LEU A 15 1.66 36.84 -21.64
C LEU A 15 2.52 35.61 -21.90
N TYR A 16 1.93 34.52 -22.42
CA TYR A 16 2.66 33.32 -22.81
C TYR A 16 3.68 33.62 -23.89
N LEU A 17 3.30 34.39 -24.94
CA LEU A 17 4.15 34.76 -26.03
C LEU A 17 5.28 35.72 -25.58
N GLU A 18 4.98 36.68 -24.71
CA GLU A 18 5.99 37.56 -24.09
C GLU A 18 7.04 36.75 -23.34
N TYR A 19 6.62 35.78 -22.54
CA TYR A 19 7.56 34.94 -21.77
C TYR A 19 8.41 34.05 -22.67
N ILE A 20 7.84 33.50 -23.75
CA ILE A 20 8.59 32.71 -24.72
C ILE A 20 9.67 33.54 -25.39
N ASP A 21 9.33 34.76 -25.84
CA ASP A 21 10.30 35.67 -26.49
C ASP A 21 11.45 36.05 -25.54
N LYS A 22 11.12 36.32 -24.29
CA LYS A 22 12.07 36.77 -23.31
C LYS A 22 12.96 35.68 -22.71
N TYR A 23 12.42 34.49 -22.45
CA TYR A 23 13.08 33.45 -21.67
C TYR A 23 13.24 32.12 -22.43
N GLY A 24 12.59 32.00 -23.58
CA GLY A 24 12.46 30.74 -24.32
C GLY A 24 11.39 29.84 -23.74
N LYS A 25 11.13 28.72 -24.40
CA LYS A 25 10.21 27.68 -23.96
C LYS A 25 10.91 26.33 -23.89
N PRO A 26 10.39 25.39 -23.05
CA PRO A 26 10.82 24.00 -23.12
C PRO A 26 10.51 23.39 -24.50
N GLU A 27 11.44 22.63 -25.02
CA GLU A 27 11.33 21.92 -26.30
C GLU A 27 11.26 20.41 -26.08
N ALA A 28 10.73 19.70 -27.07
CA ALA A 28 10.65 18.24 -27.03
C ALA A 28 12.05 17.62 -26.77
N GLY A 29 12.13 16.78 -25.75
CA GLY A 29 13.36 16.16 -25.29
C GLY A 29 14.06 16.91 -24.14
N ASP A 30 13.64 18.13 -23.79
CA ASP A 30 14.07 18.76 -22.55
C ASP A 30 13.51 17.98 -21.34
N VAL A 31 14.21 18.05 -20.20
CA VAL A 31 13.77 17.38 -18.97
C VAL A 31 13.50 18.43 -17.90
N MET A 32 12.27 18.41 -17.40
CA MET A 32 11.85 19.24 -16.27
C MET A 32 12.01 18.41 -14.99
N VAL A 33 12.65 18.99 -13.97
CA VAL A 33 12.96 18.28 -12.73
C VAL A 33 12.49 19.09 -11.53
N THR A 34 11.78 18.47 -10.60
CA THR A 34 11.31 19.15 -9.39
C THR A 34 12.48 19.50 -8.47
N GLY A 35 12.56 20.78 -8.09
CA GLY A 35 13.58 21.33 -7.19
C GLY A 35 13.09 21.60 -5.78
N VAL A 36 11.78 21.48 -5.51
CA VAL A 36 11.13 21.68 -4.22
C VAL A 36 10.01 20.66 -4.02
N GLY A 37 9.69 20.32 -2.80
CA GLY A 37 8.73 19.28 -2.45
C GLY A 37 9.35 17.89 -2.63
N THR A 38 8.77 17.04 -3.47
CA THR A 38 9.40 15.76 -3.84
C THR A 38 10.49 16.05 -4.85
N LEU A 39 11.76 16.02 -4.40
CA LEU A 39 12.91 16.40 -5.21
C LEU A 39 13.24 15.36 -6.29
N GLY A 40 13.73 15.84 -7.44
CA GLY A 40 14.29 14.97 -8.49
C GLY A 40 13.26 14.23 -9.33
N VAL A 41 11.97 14.54 -9.22
CA VAL A 41 10.96 13.96 -10.11
C VAL A 41 11.07 14.59 -11.49
N CYS A 42 11.18 13.76 -12.52
CA CYS A 42 11.47 14.17 -13.88
C CYS A 42 10.25 14.07 -14.79
N TYR A 43 10.19 15.02 -15.75
CA TYR A 43 9.24 14.98 -16.88
C TYR A 43 9.99 15.27 -18.18
N VAL A 44 9.87 14.39 -19.17
CA VAL A 44 10.40 14.63 -20.51
C VAL A 44 9.37 15.40 -21.32
N VAL A 45 9.75 16.57 -21.82
CA VAL A 45 8.88 17.43 -22.64
C VAL A 45 8.57 16.74 -23.96
N LYS A 46 7.29 16.66 -24.32
CA LYS A 46 6.79 16.05 -25.55
C LYS A 46 6.57 17.11 -26.63
N GLN A 47 6.40 16.66 -27.89
CA GLN A 47 6.18 17.55 -29.03
C GLN A 47 4.87 18.33 -28.94
N GLU A 48 3.84 17.70 -28.37
CA GLU A 48 2.51 18.28 -28.19
C GLU A 48 2.37 19.18 -26.97
N ASP A 49 3.37 19.22 -26.09
CA ASP A 49 3.28 19.99 -24.85
C ASP A 49 3.32 21.49 -25.13
N ARG A 50 2.38 22.18 -24.49
CA ARG A 50 2.29 23.62 -24.50
C ARG A 50 2.08 24.15 -23.09
N PHE A 51 3.16 24.51 -22.42
CA PHE A 51 3.14 25.06 -21.07
C PHE A 51 4.24 26.11 -20.89
N TYR A 52 4.08 26.90 -19.86
CA TYR A 52 5.12 27.76 -19.33
C TYR A 52 5.28 27.49 -17.83
N PHE A 53 6.49 27.60 -17.32
CA PHE A 53 6.76 27.50 -15.88
C PHE A 53 7.51 28.74 -15.45
N LYS A 54 7.06 29.34 -14.36
CA LYS A 54 7.69 30.56 -13.80
C LYS A 54 8.38 30.28 -12.47
N ASP A 55 8.12 29.14 -11.90
CA ASP A 55 8.47 28.85 -10.52
C ASP A 55 9.90 28.32 -10.43
N GLY A 56 10.71 28.91 -9.53
CA GLY A 56 12.04 28.41 -9.17
C GLY A 56 12.05 27.00 -8.56
N ASN A 57 10.88 26.39 -8.40
CA ASN A 57 10.67 25.04 -7.89
C ASN A 57 10.93 23.95 -8.93
N ILE A 58 11.12 24.33 -10.23
CA ILE A 58 11.39 23.39 -11.32
C ILE A 58 12.69 23.77 -12.01
N LEU A 59 13.58 22.81 -12.17
CA LEU A 59 14.81 22.93 -12.93
C LEU A 59 14.57 22.51 -14.37
N TRP A 60 15.08 23.28 -15.32
CA TRP A 60 14.99 23.00 -16.73
C TRP A 60 16.32 22.51 -17.29
N PHE A 61 16.39 21.23 -17.64
CA PHE A 61 17.54 20.61 -18.29
C PHE A 61 17.34 20.66 -19.81
N LYS A 62 17.99 21.61 -20.48
CA LYS A 62 17.92 21.78 -21.94
C LYS A 62 18.73 20.70 -22.64
N GLN A 63 18.12 20.02 -23.59
CA GLN A 63 18.75 18.99 -24.41
C GLN A 63 19.68 19.62 -25.49
N LYS A 64 20.93 19.91 -25.09
CA LYS A 64 21.94 20.49 -25.99
C LYS A 64 22.80 19.46 -26.71
N ALA A 65 22.90 18.25 -26.21
CA ALA A 65 23.78 17.17 -26.66
C ALA A 65 22.97 15.92 -27.02
N LYS A 66 22.12 16.03 -28.05
CA LYS A 66 21.21 14.95 -28.52
C LYS A 66 21.93 13.70 -28.97
N ASP A 67 23.19 13.81 -29.35
CA ASP A 67 24.11 12.74 -29.76
C ASP A 67 24.85 12.07 -28.59
N ARG A 68 24.72 12.60 -27.37
CA ARG A 68 25.46 12.12 -26.18
C ARG A 68 24.58 11.52 -25.10
N ILE A 69 23.38 12.08 -24.87
CA ILE A 69 22.48 11.62 -23.82
C ILE A 69 21.03 11.59 -24.30
N LEU A 70 20.33 10.49 -24.03
CA LEU A 70 18.89 10.39 -24.26
C LEU A 70 18.13 10.93 -23.05
N PRO A 71 17.05 11.72 -23.26
CA PRO A 71 16.23 12.25 -22.15
C PRO A 71 15.71 11.15 -21.21
N GLU A 72 15.26 10.05 -21.78
CA GLU A 72 14.74 8.90 -21.02
C GLU A 72 15.84 8.22 -20.19
N TYR A 73 17.09 8.22 -20.67
CA TYR A 73 18.22 7.71 -19.91
C TYR A 73 18.51 8.61 -18.70
N LEU A 74 18.47 9.93 -18.90
CA LEU A 74 18.62 10.90 -17.81
C LEU A 74 17.54 10.70 -16.75
N VAL A 75 16.28 10.52 -17.14
CA VAL A 75 15.16 10.22 -16.20
C VAL A 75 15.44 8.98 -15.39
N LYS A 76 15.94 7.88 -16.02
CA LYS A 76 16.30 6.66 -15.29
C LYS A 76 17.47 6.86 -14.34
N ALA A 77 18.45 7.70 -14.70
CA ALA A 77 19.53 8.06 -13.79
C ALA A 77 19.00 8.79 -12.54
N PHE A 78 18.03 9.70 -12.69
CA PHE A 78 17.37 10.37 -11.55
C PHE A 78 16.60 9.39 -10.65
N ASP A 79 16.10 8.29 -11.18
CA ASP A 79 15.42 7.25 -10.40
C ASP A 79 16.39 6.35 -9.63
N SER A 80 17.70 6.39 -9.93
CA SER A 80 18.70 5.59 -9.25
C SER A 80 18.88 5.98 -7.78
N LYS A 81 19.33 5.01 -6.98
CA LYS A 81 19.60 5.21 -5.56
C LYS A 81 20.70 6.27 -5.36
N ASP A 82 21.77 6.19 -6.13
CA ASP A 82 22.94 7.07 -5.99
C ASP A 82 22.60 8.53 -6.26
N VAL A 83 21.81 8.79 -7.31
CA VAL A 83 21.36 10.16 -7.62
C VAL A 83 20.36 10.65 -6.56
N LYS A 84 19.44 9.83 -6.09
CA LYS A 84 18.52 10.18 -5.01
C LYS A 84 19.27 10.54 -3.72
N GLU A 85 20.22 9.68 -3.32
CA GLU A 85 21.09 9.96 -2.16
C GLU A 85 21.94 11.22 -2.35
N PHE A 86 22.45 11.45 -3.55
CA PHE A 86 23.18 12.70 -3.86
C PHE A 86 22.28 13.92 -3.68
N ILE A 87 21.06 13.88 -4.20
CA ILE A 87 20.08 14.98 -4.04
C ILE A 87 19.78 15.19 -2.56
N ASP A 88 19.47 14.14 -1.81
CA ASP A 88 19.13 14.23 -0.39
C ASP A 88 20.28 14.81 0.45
N LYS A 89 21.51 14.35 0.23
CA LYS A 89 22.72 14.84 0.93
C LYS A 89 23.08 16.27 0.60
N ASN A 90 22.76 16.76 -0.60
CA ASN A 90 23.12 18.07 -1.08
C ASN A 90 21.94 19.04 -1.16
N SER A 91 20.75 18.63 -0.73
CA SER A 91 19.62 19.53 -0.62
C SER A 91 19.81 20.46 0.58
N SER A 92 19.65 21.77 0.34
CA SER A 92 19.77 22.80 1.38
C SER A 92 18.41 23.26 1.88
N GLY A 93 18.24 23.36 3.19
CA GLY A 93 17.03 23.87 3.84
C GLY A 93 16.73 23.16 5.16
N THR A 94 16.39 23.94 6.19
CA THR A 94 16.08 23.41 7.53
C THR A 94 14.65 22.84 7.65
N THR A 95 13.75 23.22 6.73
CA THR A 95 12.33 22.84 6.78
C THR A 95 11.85 22.19 5.48
N VAL A 96 12.38 22.60 4.32
CA VAL A 96 12.07 22.02 3.00
C VAL A 96 13.39 21.95 2.23
N GLY A 97 13.82 20.73 1.89
CA GLY A 97 14.99 20.53 1.03
C GLY A 97 14.78 21.15 -0.34
N THR A 98 15.84 21.74 -0.90
CA THR A 98 15.84 22.33 -2.26
C THR A 98 16.95 21.70 -3.11
N PHE A 99 16.60 21.19 -4.27
CA PHE A 99 17.53 20.78 -5.31
C PHE A 99 17.74 21.94 -6.28
N THR A 100 18.95 22.50 -6.31
CA THR A 100 19.26 23.73 -7.05
C THR A 100 20.04 23.44 -8.33
N ILE A 101 20.08 24.43 -9.26
CA ILE A 101 20.94 24.37 -10.46
C ILE A 101 22.42 24.17 -10.08
N GLN A 102 22.88 24.78 -8.98
CA GLN A 102 24.26 24.63 -8.52
C GLN A 102 24.55 23.21 -8.04
N THR A 103 23.58 22.58 -7.35
CA THR A 103 23.66 21.18 -6.93
C THR A 103 23.61 20.25 -8.14
N ALA A 104 22.67 20.50 -9.07
CA ALA A 104 22.54 19.71 -10.30
C ALA A 104 23.82 19.70 -11.15
N LYS A 105 24.55 20.83 -11.22
CA LYS A 105 25.84 20.91 -11.94
C LYS A 105 26.97 20.09 -11.32
N LYS A 106 26.85 19.64 -10.09
CA LYS A 106 27.83 18.80 -9.39
C LYS A 106 27.46 17.32 -9.44
N MET A 107 26.25 17.01 -9.93
CA MET A 107 25.79 15.64 -10.05
C MET A 107 26.56 14.95 -11.17
N GLU A 108 27.10 13.78 -10.89
CA GLU A 108 27.79 12.92 -11.85
C GLU A 108 26.91 11.72 -12.15
N ILE A 109 26.80 11.34 -13.41
CA ILE A 109 26.09 10.16 -13.88
C ILE A 109 26.98 9.40 -14.86
N SER A 110 26.86 8.08 -14.88
CA SER A 110 27.45 7.26 -15.90
C SER A 110 26.87 7.63 -17.28
N LEU A 111 27.74 7.76 -18.30
CA LEU A 111 27.34 8.18 -19.64
C LEU A 111 27.88 7.19 -20.70
N PRO A 112 27.25 6.03 -20.87
CA PRO A 112 27.60 5.07 -21.91
C PRO A 112 27.24 5.58 -23.31
N SER A 113 27.59 4.83 -24.33
CA SER A 113 27.22 5.16 -25.71
C SER A 113 25.70 5.26 -25.88
N ILE A 114 25.24 6.02 -26.89
CA ILE A 114 23.81 6.17 -27.20
C ILE A 114 23.13 4.81 -27.45
N GLU A 115 23.85 3.88 -28.06
CA GLU A 115 23.34 2.52 -28.30
C GLU A 115 23.15 1.76 -26.98
N GLU A 116 24.11 1.83 -26.08
CA GLU A 116 24.01 1.24 -24.74
C GLU A 116 22.89 1.89 -23.92
N GLN A 117 22.77 3.23 -23.96
CA GLN A 117 21.66 3.93 -23.30
C GLN A 117 20.30 3.42 -23.79
N ARG A 118 20.10 3.23 -25.11
CA ARG A 118 18.87 2.64 -25.66
C ARG A 118 18.61 1.24 -25.14
N ASN A 119 19.64 0.40 -25.11
CA ASN A 119 19.54 -0.97 -24.59
C ASN A 119 19.17 -0.98 -23.10
N ILE A 120 19.78 -0.10 -22.29
CA ILE A 120 19.48 0.06 -20.87
C ILE A 120 18.03 0.50 -20.68
N ILE A 121 17.60 1.57 -21.37
CA ILE A 121 16.23 2.07 -21.31
C ILE A 121 15.24 0.96 -21.66
N GLN A 122 15.47 0.22 -22.74
CA GLN A 122 14.59 -0.85 -23.17
C GLN A 122 14.46 -1.96 -22.11
N LYS A 123 15.57 -2.38 -21.50
CA LYS A 123 15.54 -3.39 -20.44
C LYS A 123 14.77 -2.90 -19.20
N ILE A 124 15.11 -1.71 -18.71
CA ILE A 124 14.49 -1.14 -17.52
C ILE A 124 12.98 -0.94 -17.74
N THR A 125 12.57 -0.33 -18.85
CA THR A 125 11.15 -0.09 -19.17
C THR A 125 10.36 -1.42 -19.28
N LYS A 126 10.99 -2.47 -19.82
CA LYS A 126 10.36 -3.79 -19.88
C LYS A 126 10.10 -4.36 -18.48
N ILE A 127 11.06 -4.25 -17.58
CA ILE A 127 10.93 -4.75 -16.21
C ILE A 127 9.88 -3.91 -15.44
N GLU A 128 9.90 -2.59 -15.57
CA GLU A 128 8.86 -1.72 -14.98
C GLU A 128 7.46 -2.09 -15.45
N SER A 129 7.32 -2.41 -16.74
CA SER A 129 6.05 -2.89 -17.29
C SER A 129 5.60 -4.19 -16.63
N VAL A 130 6.51 -5.15 -16.41
CA VAL A 130 6.20 -6.41 -15.71
C VAL A 130 5.80 -6.14 -14.26
N ILE A 131 6.53 -5.29 -13.53
CA ILE A 131 6.19 -4.90 -12.15
C ILE A 131 4.78 -4.29 -12.10
N LYS A 132 4.48 -3.37 -13.01
CA LYS A 132 3.14 -2.75 -13.11
C LYS A 132 2.06 -3.79 -13.39
N GLN A 133 2.29 -4.71 -14.32
CA GLN A 133 1.34 -5.78 -14.64
C GLN A 133 1.09 -6.71 -13.45
N ARG A 134 2.14 -7.10 -12.70
CA ARG A 134 1.99 -7.94 -11.50
C ARG A 134 1.19 -7.25 -10.39
N ARG A 135 1.43 -5.96 -10.16
CA ARG A 135 0.62 -5.17 -9.21
C ARG A 135 -0.84 -5.09 -9.64
N GLN A 136 -1.10 -4.91 -10.92
CA GLN A 136 -2.45 -4.90 -11.46
C GLN A 136 -3.11 -6.29 -11.36
N GLU A 137 -2.36 -7.37 -11.58
CA GLU A 137 -2.87 -8.74 -11.43
C GLU A 137 -3.31 -9.03 -9.98
N LEU A 138 -2.52 -8.59 -8.97
CA LEU A 138 -2.92 -8.69 -7.56
C LEU A 138 -4.23 -7.94 -7.28
N GLN A 139 -4.37 -6.72 -7.82
CA GLN A 139 -5.61 -5.95 -7.67
C GLN A 139 -6.81 -6.65 -8.32
N LEU A 140 -6.65 -7.22 -9.51
CA LEU A 140 -7.70 -7.96 -10.20
C LEU A 140 -8.12 -9.22 -9.43
N LEU A 141 -7.18 -9.90 -8.75
CA LEU A 141 -7.50 -11.03 -7.87
C LEU A 141 -8.33 -10.59 -6.65
N ASP A 142 -8.06 -9.41 -6.09
CA ASP A 142 -8.89 -8.84 -5.02
C ASP A 142 -10.31 -8.48 -5.52
N ASP A 143 -10.41 -7.91 -6.70
CA ASP A 143 -11.70 -7.57 -7.31
C ASP A 143 -12.50 -8.83 -7.67
N LEU A 144 -11.83 -9.91 -8.09
CA LEU A 144 -12.44 -11.19 -8.39
C LEU A 144 -13.05 -11.84 -7.13
N ILE A 145 -12.40 -11.72 -5.98
CA ILE A 145 -12.95 -12.16 -4.68
C ILE A 145 -14.31 -11.50 -4.42
N LYS A 146 -14.37 -10.17 -4.59
CA LYS A 146 -15.60 -9.40 -4.38
C LYS A 146 -16.67 -9.74 -5.41
N ALA A 147 -16.30 -9.84 -6.67
CA ALA A 147 -17.21 -10.19 -7.75
C ALA A 147 -17.84 -11.58 -7.53
N ARG A 148 -17.04 -12.58 -7.15
CA ARG A 148 -17.54 -13.92 -6.85
C ARG A 148 -18.46 -13.95 -5.63
N PHE A 149 -18.16 -13.12 -4.60
CA PHE A 149 -19.06 -12.97 -3.46
C PHE A 149 -20.43 -12.45 -3.90
N VAL A 150 -20.47 -11.38 -4.67
CA VAL A 150 -21.71 -10.76 -5.16
C VAL A 150 -22.48 -11.73 -6.09
N GLU A 151 -21.78 -12.46 -6.94
CA GLU A 151 -22.39 -13.48 -7.81
C GLU A 151 -23.13 -14.56 -7.00
N LEU A 152 -22.47 -15.12 -5.99
CA LEU A 152 -23.02 -16.19 -5.16
C LEU A 152 -24.05 -15.68 -4.15
N PHE A 153 -23.77 -14.60 -3.47
CA PHE A 153 -24.51 -14.16 -2.30
C PHE A 153 -25.30 -12.87 -2.48
N GLY A 154 -25.09 -12.12 -3.56
CA GLY A 154 -25.70 -10.80 -3.77
C GLY A 154 -25.04 -9.71 -2.92
N ASP A 155 -25.76 -8.62 -2.72
CA ASP A 155 -25.33 -7.54 -1.82
C ASP A 155 -25.51 -7.98 -0.36
N ALA A 156 -24.40 -8.11 0.36
CA ALA A 156 -24.41 -8.57 1.75
C ALA A 156 -25.11 -7.57 2.71
N ILE A 157 -25.15 -6.28 2.37
CA ILE A 157 -25.75 -5.24 3.22
C ILE A 157 -27.27 -5.19 3.00
N HIS A 158 -27.72 -5.20 1.75
CA HIS A 158 -29.14 -5.14 1.41
C HIS A 158 -29.82 -6.50 1.37
N ASN A 159 -29.02 -7.60 1.37
CA ASN A 159 -29.51 -8.98 1.31
C ASN A 159 -30.55 -9.20 0.18
N ASP A 160 -30.19 -8.75 -1.02
CA ASP A 160 -31.07 -8.76 -2.19
C ASP A 160 -31.50 -10.17 -2.65
N LYS A 161 -30.76 -11.21 -2.22
CA LYS A 161 -31.12 -12.62 -2.44
C LYS A 161 -31.99 -13.24 -1.33
N GLY A 162 -32.26 -12.49 -0.25
CA GLY A 162 -33.14 -12.94 0.82
C GLY A 162 -32.60 -14.10 1.67
N TRP A 163 -31.28 -14.15 1.88
CA TRP A 163 -30.68 -15.13 2.79
C TRP A 163 -31.17 -14.94 4.23
N GLU A 164 -31.17 -16.01 5.02
CA GLU A 164 -31.31 -15.89 6.46
C GLU A 164 -30.24 -14.94 7.02
N THR A 165 -30.60 -14.12 8.00
CA THR A 165 -29.65 -13.24 8.70
C THR A 165 -29.60 -13.56 10.18
N ASP A 166 -28.46 -13.30 10.81
CA ASP A 166 -28.33 -13.32 12.26
C ASP A 166 -27.25 -12.33 12.70
N THR A 167 -27.25 -11.98 13.99
CA THR A 167 -26.31 -11.03 14.54
C THR A 167 -24.91 -11.66 14.68
N VAL A 168 -23.87 -10.84 14.55
CA VAL A 168 -22.47 -11.28 14.80
C VAL A 168 -22.35 -12.01 16.12
N GLU A 169 -23.03 -11.53 17.18
CA GLU A 169 -23.01 -12.14 18.50
C GLU A 169 -23.54 -13.58 18.48
N LYS A 170 -24.60 -13.84 17.76
CA LYS A 170 -25.21 -15.19 17.65
C LYS A 170 -24.48 -16.11 16.67
N LEU A 171 -23.69 -15.56 15.76
CA LEU A 171 -22.88 -16.34 14.82
C LEU A 171 -21.52 -16.74 15.40
N CYS A 172 -21.18 -16.25 16.59
CA CYS A 172 -19.94 -16.60 17.27
C CYS A 172 -20.21 -17.40 18.55
N LYS A 173 -19.37 -18.40 18.80
CA LYS A 173 -19.33 -19.12 20.09
C LYS A 173 -18.78 -18.20 21.17
N GLU A 174 -17.75 -17.42 20.83
CA GLU A 174 -17.09 -16.51 21.71
C GLU A 174 -16.66 -15.24 20.97
N ILE A 175 -16.77 -14.11 21.67
CA ILE A 175 -16.24 -12.82 21.23
C ILE A 175 -15.59 -12.15 22.43
N TYR A 176 -14.28 -11.89 22.34
CA TYR A 176 -13.53 -11.27 23.43
C TYR A 176 -12.46 -10.31 22.93
N GLY A 177 -11.92 -9.50 23.82
CA GLY A 177 -10.77 -8.65 23.56
C GLY A 177 -9.49 -9.23 24.13
N GLY A 178 -8.39 -8.69 23.70
CA GLY A 178 -7.10 -9.04 24.26
C GLY A 178 -6.66 -8.16 25.42
N GLY A 179 -5.44 -8.40 25.88
CA GLY A 179 -4.80 -7.66 26.96
C GLY A 179 -3.36 -7.30 26.64
N THR A 180 -2.83 -6.41 27.45
CA THR A 180 -1.42 -5.97 27.34
C THR A 180 -0.69 -6.36 28.62
N PRO A 181 0.28 -7.28 28.56
CA PRO A 181 1.18 -7.52 29.67
C PRO A 181 1.91 -6.24 30.06
N SER A 182 2.09 -6.02 31.35
CA SER A 182 2.71 -4.79 31.85
C SER A 182 4.15 -4.65 31.34
N LYS A 183 4.49 -3.53 30.73
CA LYS A 183 5.87 -3.22 30.32
C LYS A 183 6.83 -2.98 31.50
N SER A 184 6.31 -2.82 32.70
CA SER A 184 7.14 -2.76 33.93
C SER A 184 7.73 -4.13 34.31
N HIS A 185 7.33 -5.18 33.63
CA HIS A 185 7.77 -6.56 33.75
C HIS A 185 8.44 -7.03 32.47
N PRO A 186 9.74 -6.66 32.22
CA PRO A 186 10.47 -7.06 31.02
C PRO A 186 10.50 -8.58 30.81
N GLU A 187 10.51 -9.33 31.90
CA GLU A 187 10.51 -10.80 31.93
C GLU A 187 9.33 -11.44 31.23
N TYR A 188 8.23 -10.71 30.97
CA TYR A 188 7.09 -11.18 30.15
C TYR A 188 7.37 -11.20 28.66
N TYR A 189 8.40 -10.48 28.22
CA TYR A 189 8.79 -10.29 26.83
C TYR A 189 10.12 -10.96 26.48
N GLU A 190 10.94 -11.31 27.51
CA GLU A 190 12.22 -11.97 27.32
C GLU A 190 12.00 -13.41 26.84
N ASP A 191 12.75 -13.80 25.80
CA ASP A 191 12.66 -15.11 25.14
C ASP A 191 11.22 -15.50 24.75
N GLY A 192 10.38 -14.49 24.41
CA GLY A 192 9.01 -14.71 24.01
C GLY A 192 8.90 -15.46 22.68
N ASP A 193 8.06 -16.48 22.65
CA ASP A 193 7.75 -17.30 21.48
C ASP A 193 6.29 -17.17 21.03
N ILE A 194 5.42 -16.62 21.89
CA ILE A 194 3.99 -16.43 21.62
C ILE A 194 3.77 -15.07 20.94
N PRO A 195 3.28 -15.03 19.70
CA PRO A 195 2.98 -13.76 19.02
C PRO A 195 1.95 -12.94 19.80
N TRP A 196 2.28 -11.67 20.12
CA TRP A 196 1.37 -10.70 20.71
C TRP A 196 0.98 -9.65 19.68
N VAL A 197 -0.16 -9.87 19.06
CA VAL A 197 -0.63 -9.12 17.88
C VAL A 197 -1.24 -7.79 18.28
N SER A 198 -0.88 -6.76 17.56
CA SER A 198 -1.41 -5.39 17.65
C SER A 198 -1.93 -4.91 16.29
N SER A 199 -2.53 -3.72 16.23
CA SER A 199 -2.95 -3.13 14.96
C SER A 199 -1.81 -2.94 13.94
N LYS A 200 -0.56 -2.89 14.39
CA LYS A 200 0.63 -2.76 13.53
C LYS A 200 0.96 -4.05 12.75
N ASP A 201 0.50 -5.19 13.28
CA ASP A 201 0.74 -6.51 12.70
C ASP A 201 -0.34 -6.91 11.70
N MET A 202 -1.49 -6.23 11.72
CA MET A 202 -2.68 -6.50 10.91
C MET A 202 -2.54 -6.01 9.45
N LYS A 203 -1.46 -6.44 8.77
CA LYS A 203 -1.13 -6.03 7.39
C LYS A 203 -1.49 -7.08 6.35
N THR A 204 -1.81 -8.29 6.77
CA THR A 204 -2.14 -9.43 5.93
C THR A 204 -3.44 -10.08 6.39
N ASP A 205 -4.08 -10.83 5.50
CA ASP A 205 -5.33 -11.56 5.80
C ASP A 205 -5.10 -12.79 6.68
N VAL A 206 -3.84 -13.25 6.80
CA VAL A 206 -3.46 -14.41 7.61
C VAL A 206 -2.31 -14.00 8.53
N LEU A 207 -2.48 -14.26 9.83
CA LEU A 207 -1.49 -13.96 10.87
C LEU A 207 -0.71 -15.22 11.21
N THR A 208 0.60 -15.16 11.03
CA THR A 208 1.54 -16.25 11.36
C THR A 208 2.59 -15.82 12.40
N ASP A 209 2.75 -14.51 12.61
CA ASP A 209 3.73 -13.94 13.54
C ASP A 209 3.33 -12.50 13.94
N SER A 210 4.10 -11.88 14.83
CA SER A 210 3.96 -10.47 15.24
C SER A 210 5.33 -9.84 15.50
N GLN A 211 5.37 -8.50 15.51
CA GLN A 211 6.60 -7.75 15.83
C GLN A 211 7.06 -7.93 17.27
N ILE A 212 6.13 -8.14 18.18
CA ILE A 212 6.41 -8.32 19.62
C ILE A 212 5.89 -9.70 20.00
N LYS A 213 6.71 -10.43 20.75
CA LYS A 213 6.32 -11.71 21.33
C LYS A 213 6.32 -11.62 22.85
N ILE A 214 5.51 -12.44 23.48
CA ILE A 214 5.47 -12.63 24.92
C ILE A 214 5.73 -14.10 25.23
N ASN A 215 6.08 -14.39 26.46
CA ASN A 215 6.22 -15.75 26.93
C ASN A 215 5.02 -16.18 27.78
N GLN A 216 5.00 -17.41 28.25
CA GLN A 216 3.88 -17.96 29.03
C GLN A 216 3.66 -17.19 30.33
N LEU A 217 4.74 -16.65 30.99
CA LEU A 217 4.58 -15.81 32.19
C LEU A 217 3.77 -14.54 31.87
N GLY A 218 3.99 -13.94 30.71
CA GLY A 218 3.23 -12.78 30.28
C GLY A 218 1.75 -13.09 30.05
N VAL A 219 1.42 -14.30 29.60
CA VAL A 219 0.01 -14.75 29.44
C VAL A 219 -0.60 -14.99 30.81
N ASP A 220 0.07 -15.76 31.70
CA ASP A 220 -0.46 -16.19 32.99
C ASP A 220 -0.66 -15.04 33.99
N ASN A 221 0.15 -13.97 33.87
CA ASN A 221 0.14 -12.85 34.81
C ASN A 221 -0.43 -11.55 34.23
N SER A 222 -1.21 -11.65 33.14
CA SER A 222 -1.86 -10.48 32.51
C SER A 222 -3.27 -10.80 32.09
N THR A 223 -3.91 -9.83 31.41
CA THR A 223 -5.21 -10.01 30.76
C THR A 223 -5.08 -10.51 29.32
N ALA A 224 -3.89 -10.89 28.89
CA ALA A 224 -3.70 -11.53 27.59
C ALA A 224 -4.23 -12.98 27.66
N HIS A 225 -4.93 -13.40 26.62
CA HIS A 225 -5.47 -14.75 26.49
C HIS A 225 -4.98 -15.39 25.20
N MET A 226 -4.71 -16.70 25.27
CA MET A 226 -4.40 -17.47 24.07
C MET A 226 -5.62 -17.50 23.13
N VAL A 227 -5.41 -17.16 21.89
CA VAL A 227 -6.40 -17.21 20.82
C VAL A 227 -6.18 -18.50 20.02
N PRO A 228 -7.18 -19.38 19.92
CA PRO A 228 -7.04 -20.60 19.15
C PRO A 228 -6.85 -20.28 17.66
N ILE A 229 -6.17 -21.15 16.95
CA ILE A 229 -6.04 -21.04 15.48
C ILE A 229 -7.40 -20.98 14.81
N ASN A 230 -7.44 -20.39 13.61
CA ASN A 230 -8.66 -20.24 12.82
C ASN A 230 -9.73 -19.38 13.51
N SER A 231 -9.32 -18.31 14.20
CA SER A 231 -10.19 -17.27 14.74
C SER A 231 -10.13 -16.02 13.85
N VAL A 232 -11.21 -15.25 13.77
CA VAL A 232 -11.20 -13.95 13.07
C VAL A 232 -10.75 -12.87 14.05
N ILE A 233 -9.78 -12.07 13.63
CA ILE A 233 -9.21 -10.95 14.39
C ILE A 233 -9.57 -9.66 13.68
N MET A 234 -10.06 -8.65 14.42
CA MET A 234 -10.43 -7.35 13.86
C MET A 234 -9.87 -6.23 14.73
N VAL A 235 -9.33 -5.20 14.09
CA VAL A 235 -8.97 -3.94 14.77
C VAL A 235 -10.23 -3.15 15.05
N ILE A 236 -10.45 -2.81 16.33
CA ILE A 236 -11.60 -1.99 16.74
C ILE A 236 -11.21 -0.60 17.22
N ARG A 237 -9.92 -0.36 17.49
CA ARG A 237 -9.41 0.94 17.94
C ARG A 237 -8.02 1.20 17.36
N SER A 238 -7.92 2.14 16.43
CA SER A 238 -6.65 2.60 15.84
C SER A 238 -6.94 3.72 14.84
N GLY A 239 -5.97 4.63 14.63
CA GLY A 239 -6.04 5.65 13.58
C GLY A 239 -6.14 5.08 12.15
N ILE A 240 -5.82 3.81 11.93
CA ILE A 240 -5.97 3.13 10.64
C ILE A 240 -7.44 3.02 10.20
N LEU A 241 -8.39 3.03 11.16
CA LEU A 241 -9.82 2.94 10.90
C LEU A 241 -10.40 4.16 10.14
N LYS A 242 -9.61 5.22 9.97
CA LYS A 242 -9.93 6.31 9.02
C LYS A 242 -9.90 5.87 7.55
N HIS A 243 -9.19 4.80 7.25
CA HIS A 243 -8.89 4.41 5.88
C HIS A 243 -9.32 2.99 5.55
N THR A 244 -9.25 2.06 6.51
CA THR A 244 -9.51 0.64 6.27
C THR A 244 -9.89 -0.08 7.56
N LEU A 245 -10.59 -1.22 7.43
CA LEU A 245 -10.95 -2.16 8.49
C LEU A 245 -10.03 -3.39 8.42
N PRO A 246 -8.94 -3.45 9.21
CA PRO A 246 -8.08 -4.62 9.23
C PRO A 246 -8.80 -5.81 9.88
N VAL A 247 -8.96 -6.87 9.08
CA VAL A 247 -9.52 -8.16 9.50
C VAL A 247 -8.60 -9.27 9.00
N ALA A 248 -8.23 -10.18 9.88
CA ALA A 248 -7.36 -11.30 9.56
C ALA A 248 -7.79 -12.59 10.28
N ILE A 249 -7.23 -13.71 9.88
CA ILE A 249 -7.40 -15.01 10.52
C ILE A 249 -6.03 -15.49 11.01
N ASN A 250 -5.91 -15.99 12.23
CA ASN A 250 -4.65 -16.51 12.73
C ASN A 250 -4.44 -17.98 12.29
N ALA A 251 -3.27 -18.26 11.74
CA ALA A 251 -2.83 -19.60 11.37
C ALA A 251 -2.01 -20.31 12.44
N VAL A 252 -1.61 -19.59 13.48
CA VAL A 252 -0.89 -20.10 14.68
C VAL A 252 -1.59 -19.61 15.93
N PRO A 253 -1.39 -20.24 17.10
CA PRO A 253 -1.87 -19.69 18.35
C PRO A 253 -1.19 -18.33 18.61
N ILE A 254 -1.97 -17.32 18.98
CA ILE A 254 -1.52 -15.95 19.21
C ILE A 254 -2.13 -15.40 20.50
N THR A 255 -1.66 -14.25 20.93
CA THR A 255 -2.38 -13.35 21.84
C THR A 255 -2.63 -12.03 21.14
N VAL A 256 -3.59 -11.24 21.58
CA VAL A 256 -3.92 -9.94 20.98
C VAL A 256 -3.97 -8.84 22.02
N ASN A 257 -3.70 -7.60 21.63
CA ASN A 257 -3.83 -6.46 22.53
C ASN A 257 -5.31 -6.03 22.68
N GLN A 258 -5.57 -5.04 23.53
CA GLN A 258 -6.93 -4.52 23.81
C GLN A 258 -7.57 -3.77 22.64
N ASP A 259 -6.82 -3.41 21.60
CA ASP A 259 -7.32 -2.68 20.45
C ASP A 259 -7.93 -3.61 19.39
N LEU A 260 -7.79 -4.92 19.61
CA LEU A 260 -8.32 -5.97 18.75
C LEU A 260 -9.45 -6.74 19.44
N LYS A 261 -10.32 -7.30 18.60
CA LYS A 261 -11.32 -8.29 19.02
C LYS A 261 -11.14 -9.59 18.27
N VAL A 262 -11.41 -10.66 18.99
CA VAL A 262 -11.39 -12.05 18.52
C VAL A 262 -12.82 -12.51 18.36
N PHE A 263 -13.12 -13.14 17.23
CA PHE A 263 -14.41 -13.76 16.94
C PHE A 263 -14.18 -15.22 16.61
N ILE A 264 -14.73 -16.11 17.42
CA ILE A 264 -14.71 -17.56 17.21
C ILE A 264 -16.08 -17.97 16.69
N PRO A 265 -16.23 -18.24 15.38
CA PRO A 265 -17.53 -18.55 14.81
C PRO A 265 -18.09 -19.88 15.32
N ASN A 266 -19.40 -20.02 15.27
CA ASN A 266 -20.09 -21.29 15.49
C ASN A 266 -20.18 -22.11 14.17
N GLU A 267 -20.90 -23.24 14.21
CA GLU A 267 -21.04 -24.16 13.08
C GLU A 267 -21.88 -23.61 11.92
N ARG A 268 -22.61 -22.49 12.09
CA ARG A 268 -23.45 -21.88 11.05
C ARG A 268 -22.66 -21.03 10.06
N VAL A 269 -21.45 -20.59 10.44
CA VAL A 269 -20.64 -19.71 9.60
C VAL A 269 -19.18 -20.14 9.62
N LEU A 270 -18.60 -20.31 8.43
CA LEU A 270 -17.18 -20.61 8.28
C LEU A 270 -16.31 -19.39 8.63
N THR A 271 -15.18 -19.59 9.31
CA THR A 271 -14.25 -18.52 9.73
C THR A 271 -13.86 -17.62 8.56
N ARG A 272 -13.47 -18.22 7.44
CA ARG A 272 -13.07 -17.46 6.26
C ARG A 272 -14.23 -16.67 5.66
N PHE A 273 -15.45 -17.24 5.66
CA PHE A 273 -16.65 -16.56 5.19
C PHE A 273 -17.02 -15.38 6.10
N LEU A 274 -16.96 -15.55 7.43
CA LEU A 274 -17.17 -14.47 8.40
C LEU A 274 -16.16 -13.32 8.20
N SER A 275 -14.89 -13.65 8.01
CA SER A 275 -13.84 -12.65 7.73
C SER A 275 -14.15 -11.82 6.49
N VAL A 276 -14.60 -12.48 5.41
CA VAL A 276 -14.99 -11.77 4.17
C VAL A 276 -16.23 -10.92 4.39
N GLN A 277 -17.24 -11.40 5.10
CA GLN A 277 -18.43 -10.58 5.39
C GLN A 277 -18.06 -9.29 6.10
N PHE A 278 -17.16 -9.30 7.10
CA PHE A 278 -16.68 -8.07 7.72
C PHE A 278 -16.04 -7.11 6.71
N LYS A 279 -15.27 -7.62 5.75
CA LYS A 279 -14.68 -6.81 4.68
C LYS A 279 -15.72 -6.26 3.71
N MET A 280 -16.75 -7.04 3.40
CA MET A 280 -17.86 -6.55 2.56
C MET A 280 -18.66 -5.43 3.25
N HIS A 281 -18.76 -5.48 4.58
CA HIS A 281 -19.39 -4.45 5.40
C HIS A 281 -18.44 -3.30 5.81
N GLU A 282 -17.19 -3.27 5.35
CA GLU A 282 -16.16 -2.32 5.79
C GLU A 282 -16.64 -0.87 5.75
N LYS A 283 -17.16 -0.40 4.63
CA LYS A 283 -17.61 0.99 4.47
C LYS A 283 -18.69 1.36 5.48
N ASP A 284 -19.63 0.45 5.71
CA ASP A 284 -20.72 0.68 6.63
C ASP A 284 -20.26 0.62 8.10
N ILE A 285 -19.36 -0.32 8.45
CA ILE A 285 -18.74 -0.37 9.78
C ILE A 285 -17.94 0.90 10.05
N LEU A 286 -17.14 1.36 9.08
CA LEU A 286 -16.30 2.54 9.23
C LEU A 286 -17.10 3.85 9.26
N SER A 287 -18.28 3.90 8.63
CA SER A 287 -19.16 5.09 8.71
C SER A 287 -19.62 5.41 10.13
N GLY A 288 -19.66 4.41 11.01
CA GLY A 288 -20.01 4.54 12.43
C GLY A 288 -18.82 4.82 13.36
N VAL A 289 -17.59 4.98 12.83
CA VAL A 289 -16.41 5.26 13.65
C VAL A 289 -16.48 6.63 14.31
N ARG A 290 -16.29 6.67 15.62
CA ARG A 290 -16.30 7.91 16.40
C ARG A 290 -14.86 8.29 16.79
N ALA A 291 -14.46 9.52 16.45
CA ALA A 291 -13.18 10.12 16.83
C ALA A 291 -13.36 10.93 18.12
N VAL A 292 -13.07 10.34 19.28
CA VAL A 292 -13.02 11.10 20.55
C VAL A 292 -11.56 11.28 21.01
N THR A 293 -10.79 10.20 21.14
CA THR A 293 -9.36 10.21 21.45
C THR A 293 -8.56 9.30 20.53
N ALA A 294 -9.20 8.30 19.96
CA ALA A 294 -8.73 7.44 18.87
C ALA A 294 -9.97 6.98 18.11
N ASP A 295 -9.80 6.72 16.80
CA ASP A 295 -10.88 6.17 16.00
C ASP A 295 -11.26 4.79 16.54
N ASN A 296 -12.54 4.62 16.88
CA ASN A 296 -13.04 3.46 17.59
C ASN A 296 -14.39 3.00 17.01
N ILE A 297 -14.49 1.70 16.76
CA ILE A 297 -15.74 1.04 16.39
C ILE A 297 -16.55 0.80 17.68
N GLU A 298 -17.83 1.20 17.67
CA GLU A 298 -18.75 0.91 18.76
C GLU A 298 -19.05 -0.59 18.78
N PHE A 299 -18.49 -1.27 19.80
CA PHE A 299 -18.44 -2.73 19.83
C PHE A 299 -19.82 -3.40 19.98
N ASN A 300 -20.74 -2.79 20.76
CA ASN A 300 -22.07 -3.35 20.90
C ASN A 300 -22.86 -3.25 19.58
N SER A 301 -22.72 -2.14 18.86
CA SER A 301 -23.29 -1.99 17.53
C SER A 301 -22.74 -3.05 16.56
N LEU A 302 -21.43 -3.32 16.60
CA LEU A 302 -20.81 -4.35 15.79
C LEU A 302 -21.36 -5.75 16.13
N LYS A 303 -21.55 -6.09 17.39
CA LYS A 303 -22.13 -7.36 17.84
C LYS A 303 -23.58 -7.57 17.37
N GLN A 304 -24.35 -6.51 17.30
CA GLN A 304 -25.77 -6.53 16.86
C GLN A 304 -25.93 -6.39 15.34
N ARG A 305 -24.83 -6.26 14.60
CA ARG A 305 -24.86 -6.19 13.14
C ARG A 305 -25.35 -7.52 12.57
N GLU A 306 -26.34 -7.46 11.70
CA GLU A 306 -26.83 -8.61 10.96
C GLU A 306 -25.90 -8.94 9.79
N LEU A 307 -25.62 -10.23 9.65
CA LEU A 307 -24.85 -10.80 8.55
C LEU A 307 -25.70 -11.91 7.89
N ILE A 308 -25.49 -12.12 6.60
CA ILE A 308 -26.16 -13.19 5.87
C ILE A 308 -25.62 -14.56 6.29
N VAL A 309 -26.49 -15.55 6.33
CA VAL A 309 -26.18 -16.94 6.69
C VAL A 309 -26.65 -17.89 5.59
N PRO A 310 -26.01 -17.90 4.43
CA PRO A 310 -26.33 -18.84 3.37
C PRO A 310 -25.97 -20.26 3.78
N PRO A 311 -26.50 -21.30 3.08
CA PRO A 311 -26.18 -22.71 3.36
C PRO A 311 -24.70 -22.98 3.43
N ILE A 312 -24.29 -23.84 4.37
CA ILE A 312 -22.85 -24.06 4.66
C ILE A 312 -22.08 -24.61 3.45
N GLU A 313 -22.78 -25.37 2.58
CA GLU A 313 -22.24 -25.92 1.35
C GLU A 313 -21.84 -24.81 0.38
N LEU A 314 -22.65 -23.74 0.28
CA LEU A 314 -22.36 -22.59 -0.57
C LEU A 314 -21.23 -21.73 0.01
N GLN A 315 -21.17 -21.59 1.35
CA GLN A 315 -20.04 -20.98 2.02
C GLN A 315 -18.75 -21.75 1.72
N GLN A 316 -18.79 -23.10 1.76
CA GLN A 316 -17.64 -23.97 1.48
C GLN A 316 -17.18 -23.84 0.02
N GLU A 317 -18.12 -23.77 -0.94
CA GLU A 317 -17.79 -23.50 -2.35
C GLU A 317 -16.98 -22.20 -2.49
N TYR A 318 -17.47 -21.14 -1.85
CA TYR A 318 -16.80 -19.84 -1.88
C TYR A 318 -15.43 -19.85 -1.18
N VAL A 319 -15.32 -20.51 -0.02
CA VAL A 319 -14.04 -20.65 0.71
C VAL A 319 -13.02 -21.43 -0.13
N THR A 320 -13.45 -22.50 -0.81
CA THR A 320 -12.57 -23.25 -1.71
C THR A 320 -12.06 -22.38 -2.87
N PHE A 321 -12.93 -21.53 -3.42
CA PHE A 321 -12.51 -20.54 -4.43
C PHE A 321 -11.48 -19.54 -3.85
N LEU A 322 -11.70 -19.02 -2.64
CA LEU A 322 -10.75 -18.12 -1.97
C LEU A 322 -9.37 -18.75 -1.80
N GLU A 323 -9.31 -20.03 -1.40
CA GLU A 323 -8.04 -20.75 -1.25
C GLU A 323 -7.26 -20.87 -2.56
N GLN A 324 -7.94 -20.98 -3.70
CA GLN A 324 -7.31 -20.99 -5.02
C GLN A 324 -6.76 -19.59 -5.37
N ILE A 325 -7.53 -18.54 -5.09
CA ILE A 325 -7.08 -17.16 -5.28
C ILE A 325 -5.88 -16.83 -4.39
N ASP A 326 -5.91 -17.23 -3.12
CA ASP A 326 -4.79 -17.00 -2.19
C ASP A 326 -3.49 -17.66 -2.69
N LYS A 327 -3.55 -18.88 -3.23
CA LYS A 327 -2.40 -19.54 -3.87
C LYS A 327 -1.89 -18.75 -5.08
N SER A 328 -2.80 -18.24 -5.91
CA SER A 328 -2.44 -17.41 -7.05
C SER A 328 -1.77 -16.11 -6.61
N LYS A 329 -2.32 -15.42 -5.60
CA LYS A 329 -1.72 -14.20 -5.02
C LYS A 329 -0.31 -14.43 -4.50
N VAL A 330 -0.07 -15.53 -3.78
CA VAL A 330 1.27 -15.89 -3.29
C VAL A 330 2.25 -16.06 -4.45
N ALA A 331 1.84 -16.74 -5.52
CA ALA A 331 2.70 -16.93 -6.70
C ALA A 331 3.00 -15.60 -7.41
N VAL A 332 2.00 -14.74 -7.60
CA VAL A 332 2.15 -13.42 -8.23
C VAL A 332 3.02 -12.50 -7.36
N GLN A 333 2.80 -12.48 -6.03
CA GLN A 333 3.59 -11.67 -5.10
C GLN A 333 5.07 -12.10 -5.14
N LYS A 334 5.35 -13.40 -5.08
CA LYS A 334 6.71 -13.91 -5.19
C LYS A 334 7.38 -13.47 -6.51
N ALA A 335 6.66 -13.59 -7.63
CA ALA A 335 7.18 -13.16 -8.93
C ALA A 335 7.38 -11.63 -8.99
N LEU A 336 6.55 -10.84 -8.31
CA LEU A 336 6.72 -9.39 -8.17
C LEU A 336 8.00 -9.07 -7.38
N ASP A 337 8.20 -9.72 -6.23
CA ASP A 337 9.37 -9.50 -5.38
C ASP A 337 10.68 -9.87 -6.11
N GLU A 338 10.70 -11.00 -6.83
CA GLU A 338 11.84 -11.41 -7.65
C GLU A 338 12.12 -10.41 -8.79
N THR A 339 11.06 -9.88 -9.42
CA THR A 339 11.19 -8.88 -10.49
C THR A 339 11.68 -7.53 -9.92
N GLN A 340 11.24 -7.15 -8.73
CA GLN A 340 11.72 -5.93 -8.04
C GLN A 340 13.21 -6.05 -7.70
N LEU A 341 13.66 -7.19 -7.18
CA LEU A 341 15.09 -7.43 -6.92
C LEU A 341 15.92 -7.34 -8.19
N LEU A 342 15.43 -7.89 -9.32
CA LEU A 342 16.11 -7.76 -10.60
C LEU A 342 16.18 -6.31 -11.06
N PHE A 343 15.08 -5.55 -10.91
CA PHE A 343 15.04 -4.12 -11.22
C PHE A 343 16.09 -3.35 -10.42
N ASP A 344 16.11 -3.56 -9.09
CA ASP A 344 17.02 -2.86 -8.18
C ASP A 344 18.50 -3.20 -8.52
N SER A 345 18.79 -4.47 -8.84
CA SER A 345 20.11 -4.91 -9.26
C SER A 345 20.57 -4.25 -10.57
N LEU A 346 19.69 -4.16 -11.57
CA LEU A 346 20.02 -3.51 -12.84
C LEU A 346 20.16 -1.99 -12.70
N MET A 347 19.34 -1.37 -11.86
CA MET A 347 19.50 0.05 -11.55
C MET A 347 20.86 0.32 -10.89
N GLN A 348 21.29 -0.54 -9.99
CA GLN A 348 22.63 -0.45 -9.37
C GLN A 348 23.76 -0.72 -10.40
N GLU A 349 23.59 -1.68 -11.31
CA GLU A 349 24.59 -1.98 -12.34
C GLU A 349 24.80 -0.82 -13.32
N TYR A 350 23.72 -0.16 -13.73
CA TYR A 350 23.78 0.85 -14.79
C TYR A 350 23.95 2.28 -14.29
N PHE A 351 23.55 2.57 -13.08
CA PHE A 351 23.50 3.93 -12.54
C PHE A 351 24.14 4.08 -11.15
N GLY A 352 24.60 2.99 -10.54
CA GLY A 352 25.28 2.96 -9.24
C GLY A 352 26.78 3.20 -9.28
#